data_a8f34c8e8c595353fcef390a6307b841
#
_entry.id   a8f34c8e8c595353fcef390a6307b841
#
_cell.length_a   1.000
_cell.length_b   1.000
_cell.length_c   1.000
_cell.angle_alpha   90.00
_cell.angle_beta   90.00
_cell.angle_gamma   90.00
#
_symmetry.space_group_name_H-M   'P 1'
#
loop_
_entity.id
_entity.type
_entity.pdbx_description
1 polymer ?
#
loop_
_entity_poly.entity_id
_entity_poly.type
_entity_poly.pdbx_seq_one_letter_code
_entity_poly.pdbx_strand_id
1 'polypeptide(L)'
;RDVERSRGLGDVYKRQGTNCEYDTAHAFARAGADPEVLVIRNLTPADVTASCEALVKAINESQIVMLPGGFSGGDEPDGSAKFITAFFRNGAVKEATNKLLKVREGLMCGICNGFQAIVKLGLVPFGEIIDTDENCPTLTFNKIGRHQSRIVHTRIASNKSPWLAKTSVGDVYNVAISHGEGRFIANDSVLASLVENGQIATQYVDLSGNATMDINFNPNGSS
;
A
#
# COMPACT_ATOMS: atom_id res chain seq x y z
N ARG A 1 -0.76 6.13 33.70
CA ARG A 1 -0.10 5.48 32.55
C ARG A 1 -0.45 6.32 31.36
N ASP A 2 0.50 7.15 30.94
CA ASP A 2 0.38 7.99 29.75
C ASP A 2 0.28 7.06 28.54
N VAL A 3 -0.87 7.12 27.89
CA VAL A 3 -1.05 6.50 26.58
C VAL A 3 -0.26 7.42 25.65
N GLU A 4 0.93 7.00 25.24
CA GLU A 4 1.63 7.63 24.13
C GLU A 4 0.70 7.66 22.93
N ARG A 5 0.28 8.86 22.54
CA ARG A 5 -0.55 9.07 21.37
C ARG A 5 0.29 8.70 20.15
N SER A 6 -0.09 7.62 19.49
CA SER A 6 0.52 7.26 18.22
C SER A 6 0.19 8.34 17.20
N ARG A 7 1.19 9.08 16.73
CA ARG A 7 1.05 10.01 15.61
C ARG A 7 1.13 9.20 14.33
N GLY A 8 0.03 9.13 13.60
CA GLY A 8 -0.02 8.51 12.28
C GLY A 8 0.02 9.59 11.21
N LEU A 9 0.93 9.49 10.27
CA LEU A 9 0.92 10.30 9.06
C LEU A 9 0.11 9.58 8.00
N GLY A 10 -1.02 10.19 7.64
CA GLY A 10 -1.60 9.98 6.33
C GLY A 10 -0.84 10.88 5.35
N ASP A 11 0.15 10.34 4.67
CA ASP A 11 0.86 11.11 3.67
C ASP A 11 -0.01 11.26 2.44
N VAL A 12 -0.50 12.47 2.26
CA VAL A 12 -1.40 12.80 1.19
C VAL A 12 -0.63 13.40 0.05
N TYR A 13 -0.42 12.59 -0.94
CA TYR A 13 -0.01 13.05 -2.24
C TYR A 13 -1.17 13.80 -2.92
N LYS A 14 -1.30 15.09 -2.65
CA LYS A 14 -2.27 15.92 -3.34
C LYS A 14 -1.70 16.43 -4.66
N ARG A 15 -1.76 15.58 -5.68
CA ARG A 15 -1.79 15.99 -7.09
C ARG A 15 -3.13 15.58 -7.67
N GLN A 16 -3.54 16.24 -8.76
CA GLN A 16 -4.79 15.95 -9.46
C GLN A 16 -5.04 14.43 -9.53
N GLY A 17 -6.02 13.93 -8.75
CA GLY A 17 -6.45 12.54 -8.79
C GLY A 17 -6.41 11.74 -7.50
N THR A 18 -5.52 11.99 -6.53
CA THR A 18 -5.66 11.35 -5.22
C THR A 18 -6.76 12.04 -4.43
N ASN A 19 -7.71 11.28 -3.89
CA ASN A 19 -8.90 11.82 -3.24
C ASN A 19 -9.35 11.05 -1.99
N CYS A 20 -8.55 10.09 -1.52
CA CYS A 20 -8.89 9.26 -0.36
C CYS A 20 -8.20 9.70 0.94
N GLU A 21 -7.53 10.85 0.94
CA GLU A 21 -6.77 11.32 2.08
C GLU A 21 -7.62 11.64 3.30
N TYR A 22 -8.70 12.35 3.11
CA TYR A 22 -9.58 12.74 4.21
C TYR A 22 -10.25 11.54 4.86
N ASP A 23 -10.73 10.59 4.06
CA ASP A 23 -11.35 9.36 4.56
C ASP A 23 -10.32 8.50 5.29
N THR A 24 -9.09 8.44 4.76
CA THR A 24 -7.96 7.75 5.39
C THR A 24 -7.61 8.41 6.72
N ALA A 25 -7.42 9.73 6.75
CA ALA A 25 -7.13 10.46 7.99
C ALA A 25 -8.24 10.27 9.03
N HIS A 26 -9.51 10.34 8.62
CA HIS A 26 -10.66 10.06 9.49
C HIS A 26 -10.63 8.64 10.06
N ALA A 27 -10.28 7.64 9.26
CA ALA A 27 -10.17 6.26 9.73
C ALA A 27 -9.11 6.11 10.82
N PHE A 28 -7.93 6.71 10.63
CA PHE A 28 -6.87 6.73 11.64
C PHE A 28 -7.27 7.50 12.90
N ALA A 29 -7.90 8.68 12.76
CA ALA A 29 -8.38 9.45 13.90
C ALA A 29 -9.43 8.68 14.72
N ARG A 30 -10.36 7.99 14.06
CA ARG A 30 -11.35 7.13 14.73
C ARG A 30 -10.74 5.96 15.47
N ALA A 31 -9.58 5.48 14.99
CA ALA A 31 -8.79 4.44 15.68
C ALA A 31 -7.93 4.99 16.83
N GLY A 32 -7.96 6.30 17.10
CA GLY A 32 -7.23 6.94 18.18
C GLY A 32 -5.85 7.45 17.81
N ALA A 33 -5.49 7.46 16.52
CA ALA A 33 -4.27 8.09 16.03
C ALA A 33 -4.46 9.61 15.87
N ASP A 34 -3.35 10.33 15.74
CA ASP A 34 -3.29 11.75 15.41
C ASP A 34 -2.73 11.91 13.99
N PRO A 35 -3.59 11.88 12.95
CA PRO A 35 -3.15 11.91 11.57
C PRO A 35 -2.75 13.31 11.13
N GLU A 36 -1.62 13.40 10.46
CA GLU A 36 -1.19 14.59 9.73
C GLU A 36 -1.26 14.30 8.22
N VAL A 37 -1.76 15.27 7.45
CA VAL A 37 -1.84 15.18 6.00
C VAL A 37 -0.76 16.03 5.37
N LEU A 38 0.22 15.38 4.71
CA LEU A 38 1.30 16.09 4.02
C LEU A 38 0.98 16.22 2.52
N VAL A 39 0.99 17.46 2.02
CA VAL A 39 0.79 17.76 0.60
C VAL A 39 2.13 17.89 -0.11
N ILE A 40 2.38 17.02 -1.09
CA ILE A 40 3.58 17.07 -1.92
C ILE A 40 3.39 18.05 -3.08
N ARG A 41 4.29 19.01 -3.21
CA ARG A 41 4.34 19.98 -4.30
C ARG A 41 5.45 19.61 -5.27
N ASN A 42 5.21 19.80 -6.56
CA ASN A 42 6.19 19.45 -7.61
C ASN A 42 6.06 20.32 -8.86
N LEU A 43 5.55 21.54 -8.73
CA LEU A 43 5.43 22.48 -9.84
C LEU A 43 6.78 23.05 -10.25
N THR A 44 7.70 23.24 -9.30
CA THR A 44 9.04 23.75 -9.53
C THR A 44 10.10 22.83 -8.87
N PRO A 45 11.38 22.89 -9.29
CA PRO A 45 12.45 22.17 -8.60
C PRO A 45 12.57 22.53 -7.12
N ALA A 46 12.30 23.76 -6.74
CA ALA A 46 12.29 24.20 -5.34
C ALA A 46 11.17 23.56 -4.55
N ASP A 47 9.97 23.41 -5.14
CA ASP A 47 8.86 22.70 -4.52
C ASP A 47 9.20 21.22 -4.27
N VAL A 48 9.86 20.58 -5.24
CA VAL A 48 10.28 19.16 -5.09
C VAL A 48 11.26 19.01 -3.93
N THR A 49 12.27 19.89 -3.83
CA THR A 49 13.23 19.88 -2.72
C THR A 49 12.54 20.08 -1.39
N ALA A 50 11.71 21.12 -1.27
CA ALA A 50 10.98 21.42 -0.05
C ALA A 50 10.01 20.29 0.35
N SER A 51 9.38 19.64 -0.62
CA SER A 51 8.51 18.48 -0.37
C SER A 51 9.29 17.27 0.10
N CYS A 52 10.48 16.99 -0.45
CA CYS A 52 11.34 15.91 0.04
C CYS A 52 11.79 16.16 1.48
N GLU A 53 12.21 17.38 1.82
CA GLU A 53 12.60 17.75 3.19
C GLU A 53 11.43 17.60 4.17
N ALA A 54 10.25 18.10 3.79
CA ALA A 54 9.05 17.95 4.60
C ALA A 54 8.68 16.48 4.80
N LEU A 55 8.76 15.65 3.75
CA LEU A 55 8.48 14.23 3.80
C LEU A 55 9.47 13.48 4.72
N VAL A 56 10.77 13.78 4.63
CA VAL A 56 11.78 13.22 5.53
C VAL A 56 11.50 13.56 6.98
N LYS A 57 11.19 14.84 7.26
CA LYS A 57 10.82 15.29 8.61
C LYS A 57 9.60 14.52 9.11
N ALA A 58 8.56 14.50 8.31
CA ALA A 58 7.30 13.85 8.64
C ALA A 58 7.49 12.35 8.92
N ILE A 59 8.22 11.61 8.08
CA ILE A 59 8.54 10.19 8.30
C ILE A 59 9.33 9.99 9.61
N ASN A 60 10.29 10.87 9.91
CA ASN A 60 11.10 10.76 11.13
C ASN A 60 10.29 11.01 12.41
N GLU A 61 9.21 11.78 12.35
CA GLU A 61 8.36 12.14 13.50
C GLU A 61 7.16 11.19 13.67
N SER A 62 6.83 10.39 12.65
CA SER A 62 5.67 9.48 12.66
C SER A 62 6.02 8.04 13.04
N GLN A 63 5.02 7.29 13.49
CA GLN A 63 5.07 5.85 13.72
C GLN A 63 4.47 5.05 12.56
N ILE A 64 3.58 5.66 11.80
CA ILE A 64 2.87 5.04 10.68
C ILE A 64 2.92 5.99 9.49
N VAL A 65 3.27 5.45 8.32
CA VAL A 65 3.15 6.13 7.02
C VAL A 65 2.08 5.43 6.21
N MET A 66 1.10 6.22 5.73
CA MET A 66 0.00 5.71 4.93
C MET A 66 -0.01 6.37 3.55
N LEU A 67 0.04 5.56 2.51
CA LEU A 67 -0.13 5.99 1.12
C LEU A 67 -1.56 5.71 0.66
N PRO A 68 -2.39 6.75 0.45
CA PRO A 68 -3.79 6.57 0.09
C PRO A 68 -3.97 6.14 -1.37
N GLY A 69 -5.19 5.78 -1.71
CA GLY A 69 -5.62 5.49 -3.05
C GLY A 69 -5.99 6.74 -3.85
N GLY A 70 -6.40 6.52 -5.08
CA GLY A 70 -6.76 7.53 -6.07
C GLY A 70 -5.99 7.32 -7.37
N PHE A 71 -6.07 8.29 -8.27
CA PHE A 71 -5.31 8.29 -9.52
C PHE A 71 -4.27 9.39 -9.46
N SER A 72 -2.99 9.07 -9.61
CA SER A 72 -1.97 10.10 -9.76
C SER A 72 -1.81 10.50 -11.23
N GLY A 73 -1.60 11.79 -11.49
CA GLY A 73 -1.37 12.27 -12.85
C GLY A 73 -0.12 11.62 -13.45
N GLY A 74 -0.23 11.08 -14.67
CA GLY A 74 0.86 10.42 -15.39
C GLY A 74 1.00 8.93 -15.06
N ASP A 75 0.00 8.31 -14.44
CA ASP A 75 -0.03 6.86 -14.20
C ASP A 75 -0.10 6.07 -15.50
N GLU A 76 -0.76 6.60 -16.53
CA GLU A 76 -0.83 5.98 -17.85
C GLU A 76 -0.03 6.80 -18.90
N PRO A 77 0.51 6.17 -19.97
CA PRO A 77 0.44 4.73 -20.31
C PRO A 77 1.46 3.82 -19.60
N ASP A 78 2.40 4.37 -18.84
CA ASP A 78 3.58 3.63 -18.37
C ASP A 78 3.41 3.06 -16.95
N GLY A 79 2.19 2.94 -16.46
CA GLY A 79 1.84 2.32 -15.19
C GLY A 79 1.67 3.29 -14.02
N SER A 80 1.00 2.81 -13.00
CA SER A 80 0.52 3.56 -11.85
C SER A 80 1.61 3.92 -10.83
N ALA A 81 1.33 4.90 -10.00
CA ALA A 81 2.14 5.34 -8.85
C ALA A 81 3.54 5.89 -9.18
N LYS A 82 3.78 6.37 -10.41
CA LYS A 82 5.10 6.88 -10.83
C LYS A 82 5.63 8.01 -9.94
N PHE A 83 4.79 8.98 -9.61
CA PHE A 83 5.21 10.12 -8.80
C PHE A 83 5.51 9.73 -7.36
N ILE A 84 4.70 8.88 -6.75
CA ILE A 84 4.94 8.39 -5.40
C ILE A 84 6.30 7.66 -5.37
N THR A 85 6.52 6.75 -6.31
CA THR A 85 7.77 5.99 -6.38
C THR A 85 8.98 6.89 -6.63
N ALA A 86 8.86 7.93 -7.44
CA ALA A 86 9.95 8.88 -7.69
C ALA A 86 10.37 9.61 -6.40
N PHE A 87 9.42 10.09 -5.59
CA PHE A 87 9.71 10.73 -4.30
C PHE A 87 10.36 9.76 -3.30
N PHE A 88 9.84 8.54 -3.18
CA PHE A 88 10.39 7.55 -2.26
C PHE A 88 11.75 6.98 -2.69
N ARG A 89 12.13 7.11 -3.96
CA ARG A 89 13.49 6.80 -4.45
C ARG A 89 14.50 7.92 -4.21
N ASN A 90 14.08 9.11 -3.78
CA ASN A 90 15.01 10.11 -3.29
C ASN A 90 15.82 9.55 -2.11
N GLY A 91 17.13 9.74 -2.12
CA GLY A 91 18.04 9.10 -1.15
C GLY A 91 17.68 9.37 0.31
N ALA A 92 17.36 10.63 0.65
CA ALA A 92 17.00 11.00 2.02
C ALA A 92 15.64 10.41 2.45
N VAL A 93 14.65 10.38 1.54
CA VAL A 93 13.33 9.77 1.79
C VAL A 93 13.47 8.25 1.96
N LYS A 94 14.27 7.60 1.08
CA LYS A 94 14.57 6.16 1.17
C LYS A 94 15.20 5.82 2.53
N GLU A 95 16.20 6.60 2.96
CA GLU A 95 16.87 6.39 4.25
C GLU A 95 15.89 6.55 5.43
N ALA A 96 15.10 7.63 5.44
CA ALA A 96 14.10 7.86 6.49
C ALA A 96 13.07 6.73 6.56
N THR A 97 12.59 6.24 5.40
CA THR A 97 11.65 5.12 5.30
C THR A 97 12.24 3.82 5.84
N ASN A 98 13.46 3.49 5.42
CA ASN A 98 14.14 2.28 5.91
C ASN A 98 14.42 2.37 7.42
N LYS A 99 14.76 3.54 7.93
CA LYS A 99 14.94 3.77 9.38
C LYS A 99 13.62 3.61 10.14
N LEU A 100 12.50 4.13 9.60
CA LEU A 100 11.18 3.92 10.18
C LEU A 100 10.88 2.43 10.33
N LEU A 101 11.07 1.65 9.27
CA LEU A 101 10.66 0.24 9.22
C LEU A 101 11.61 -0.70 9.98
N LYS A 102 12.94 -0.48 9.86
CA LYS A 102 13.95 -1.43 10.36
C LYS A 102 14.53 -1.07 11.73
N VAL A 103 14.50 0.21 12.12
CA VAL A 103 15.12 0.68 13.35
C VAL A 103 14.09 1.13 14.38
N ARG A 104 13.06 1.83 13.92
CA ARG A 104 12.01 2.37 14.79
C ARG A 104 10.79 1.45 14.92
N GLU A 105 10.79 0.30 14.21
CA GLU A 105 9.69 -0.67 14.18
C GLU A 105 8.34 -0.03 13.83
N GLY A 106 8.37 1.03 13.01
CA GLY A 106 7.19 1.71 12.53
C GLY A 106 6.47 0.90 11.45
N LEU A 107 5.31 1.37 11.06
CA LEU A 107 4.47 0.70 10.07
C LEU A 107 4.30 1.53 8.81
N MET A 108 4.13 0.84 7.69
CA MET A 108 3.73 1.45 6.43
C MET A 108 2.56 0.69 5.82
N CYS A 109 1.63 1.41 5.21
CA CYS A 109 0.50 0.84 4.50
C CYS A 109 0.26 1.59 3.20
N GLY A 110 -0.20 0.88 2.18
CA GLY A 110 -0.64 1.46 0.92
C GLY A 110 -1.96 0.87 0.48
N ILE A 111 -2.88 1.72 0.03
CA ILE A 111 -4.17 1.29 -0.51
C ILE A 111 -4.27 1.71 -1.97
N CYS A 112 -4.72 0.81 -2.86
CA CYS A 112 -4.94 1.06 -4.28
C CYS A 112 -3.67 1.62 -4.94
N ASN A 113 -3.62 2.88 -5.37
CA ASN A 113 -2.42 3.52 -5.93
C ASN A 113 -1.24 3.50 -4.94
N GLY A 114 -1.49 3.72 -3.65
CA GLY A 114 -0.49 3.58 -2.60
C GLY A 114 0.06 2.15 -2.48
N PHE A 115 -0.79 1.12 -2.64
CA PHE A 115 -0.33 -0.27 -2.68
C PHE A 115 0.52 -0.55 -3.92
N GLN A 116 0.13 -0.04 -5.08
CA GLN A 116 0.94 -0.12 -6.30
C GLN A 116 2.33 0.51 -6.08
N ALA A 117 2.39 1.65 -5.37
CA ALA A 117 3.66 2.29 -5.04
C ALA A 117 4.55 1.42 -4.15
N ILE A 118 4.03 0.87 -3.05
CA ILE A 118 4.85 0.07 -2.13
C ILE A 118 5.33 -1.25 -2.75
N VAL A 119 4.57 -1.84 -3.67
CA VAL A 119 5.03 -3.01 -4.45
C VAL A 119 6.15 -2.60 -5.41
N LYS A 120 5.98 -1.52 -6.18
CA LYS A 120 7.02 -1.02 -7.12
C LYS A 120 8.30 -0.53 -6.44
N LEU A 121 8.23 -0.17 -5.17
CA LEU A 121 9.38 0.21 -4.36
C LEU A 121 10.10 -1.01 -3.74
N GLY A 122 9.49 -2.19 -3.79
CA GLY A 122 9.99 -3.39 -3.11
C GLY A 122 9.65 -3.46 -1.62
N LEU A 123 9.00 -2.44 -1.06
CA LEU A 123 8.55 -2.44 0.34
C LEU A 123 7.64 -3.64 0.63
N VAL A 124 6.84 -4.04 -0.33
CA VAL A 124 6.12 -5.31 -0.36
C VAL A 124 6.69 -6.13 -1.53
N PRO A 125 7.22 -7.33 -1.28
CA PRO A 125 7.26 -8.07 -0.01
C PRO A 125 8.56 -7.95 0.79
N PHE A 126 9.55 -7.19 0.33
CA PHE A 126 10.92 -7.26 0.86
C PHE A 126 11.16 -6.42 2.13
N GLY A 127 10.24 -5.53 2.49
CA GLY A 127 10.34 -4.70 3.70
C GLY A 127 11.34 -3.55 3.62
N GLU A 128 11.84 -3.25 2.43
CA GLU A 128 12.75 -2.12 2.17
C GLU A 128 12.63 -1.61 0.74
N ILE A 129 13.07 -0.37 0.52
CA ILE A 129 13.12 0.20 -0.83
C ILE A 129 14.34 -0.34 -1.55
N ILE A 130 14.09 -1.12 -2.60
CA ILE A 130 15.10 -1.73 -3.46
C ILE A 130 15.00 -1.24 -4.90
N ASP A 131 16.04 -1.50 -5.68
CA ASP A 131 15.95 -1.41 -7.14
C ASP A 131 15.30 -2.69 -7.66
N THR A 132 14.07 -2.56 -8.14
CA THR A 132 13.26 -3.69 -8.60
C THR A 132 13.66 -4.11 -10.02
N ASP A 133 13.65 -5.41 -10.27
CA ASP A 133 13.92 -6.04 -11.56
C ASP A 133 12.70 -6.84 -12.06
N GLU A 134 12.86 -7.58 -13.15
CA GLU A 134 11.82 -8.39 -13.77
C GLU A 134 11.35 -9.58 -12.91
N ASN A 135 12.12 -9.97 -11.90
CA ASN A 135 11.76 -11.05 -10.98
C ASN A 135 10.94 -10.57 -9.78
N CYS A 136 10.87 -9.25 -9.58
CA CYS A 136 10.11 -8.68 -8.49
C CYS A 136 8.59 -8.75 -8.73
N PRO A 137 7.79 -8.91 -7.68
CA PRO A 137 6.33 -8.81 -7.80
C PRO A 137 5.87 -7.49 -8.39
N THR A 138 4.77 -7.52 -9.10
CA THR A 138 4.15 -6.31 -9.65
C THR A 138 2.64 -6.35 -9.55
N LEU A 139 2.02 -5.18 -9.67
CA LEU A 139 0.59 -5.04 -9.90
C LEU A 139 0.36 -4.61 -11.35
N THR A 140 -0.57 -5.28 -12.01
CA THR A 140 -0.89 -5.06 -13.42
C THR A 140 -2.40 -5.04 -13.64
N PHE A 141 -2.80 -4.90 -14.91
CA PHE A 141 -4.20 -4.86 -15.31
C PHE A 141 -4.97 -6.09 -14.83
N ASN A 142 -6.21 -5.85 -14.40
CA ASN A 142 -7.16 -6.91 -14.11
C ASN A 142 -7.24 -7.88 -15.30
N LYS A 143 -7.37 -9.18 -15.01
CA LYS A 143 -7.45 -10.23 -16.06
C LYS A 143 -8.58 -9.99 -17.08
N ILE A 144 -9.66 -9.33 -16.64
CA ILE A 144 -10.78 -8.97 -17.53
C ILE A 144 -10.51 -7.75 -18.42
N GLY A 145 -9.33 -7.10 -18.30
CA GLY A 145 -8.93 -5.95 -19.13
C GLY A 145 -9.71 -4.65 -18.89
N ARG A 146 -10.41 -4.51 -17.77
CA ARG A 146 -11.18 -3.31 -17.43
C ARG A 146 -11.29 -3.07 -15.95
N HIS A 147 -11.71 -1.86 -15.58
CA HIS A 147 -12.01 -1.48 -14.20
C HIS A 147 -13.08 -2.40 -13.58
N GLN A 148 -12.86 -2.78 -12.33
CA GLN A 148 -13.81 -3.51 -11.49
C GLN A 148 -14.18 -2.68 -10.27
N SER A 149 -15.48 -2.52 -10.05
CA SER A 149 -16.04 -1.91 -8.83
C SER A 149 -17.12 -2.85 -8.29
N ARG A 150 -16.82 -3.55 -7.19
CA ARG A 150 -17.73 -4.54 -6.58
C ARG A 150 -17.34 -4.91 -5.16
N ILE A 151 -18.22 -5.58 -4.46
CA ILE A 151 -17.92 -6.26 -3.20
C ILE A 151 -17.35 -7.65 -3.51
N VAL A 152 -16.26 -8.00 -2.86
CA VAL A 152 -15.61 -9.32 -2.92
C VAL A 152 -15.53 -9.92 -1.52
N HIS A 153 -15.33 -11.24 -1.46
CA HIS A 153 -15.07 -11.96 -0.22
C HIS A 153 -13.59 -12.27 -0.11
N THR A 154 -12.98 -11.89 1.01
CA THR A 154 -11.58 -12.21 1.30
C THR A 154 -11.48 -12.93 2.64
N ARG A 155 -10.64 -13.95 2.69
CA ARG A 155 -10.32 -14.69 3.90
C ARG A 155 -8.95 -14.29 4.41
N ILE A 156 -8.81 -14.14 5.72
CA ILE A 156 -7.50 -13.96 6.36
C ILE A 156 -6.71 -15.27 6.20
N ALA A 157 -5.64 -15.20 5.42
CA ALA A 157 -4.72 -16.33 5.21
C ALA A 157 -3.57 -16.33 6.24
N SER A 158 -3.16 -15.12 6.68
CA SER A 158 -2.16 -14.92 7.71
C SER A 158 -2.47 -13.64 8.48
N ASN A 159 -2.36 -13.68 9.81
CA ASN A 159 -2.46 -12.52 10.70
C ASN A 159 -1.10 -12.10 11.28
N LYS A 160 -0.01 -12.49 10.63
CA LYS A 160 1.37 -12.14 11.02
C LYS A 160 1.62 -10.63 10.98
N SER A 161 0.96 -9.94 10.05
CA SER A 161 1.07 -8.49 9.97
C SER A 161 0.42 -7.79 11.16
N PRO A 162 1.05 -6.77 11.78
CA PRO A 162 0.45 -5.96 12.83
C PRO A 162 -0.90 -5.33 12.44
N TRP A 163 -1.11 -5.07 11.16
CA TRP A 163 -2.40 -4.58 10.62
C TRP A 163 -3.56 -5.56 10.84
N LEU A 164 -3.26 -6.83 10.96
CA LEU A 164 -4.24 -7.91 11.12
C LEU A 164 -4.22 -8.56 12.53
N ALA A 165 -3.55 -7.94 13.48
CA ALA A 165 -3.36 -8.50 14.84
C ALA A 165 -4.68 -8.78 15.59
N LYS A 166 -5.78 -8.15 15.20
CA LYS A 166 -7.11 -8.35 15.79
C LYS A 166 -8.01 -9.29 14.99
N THR A 167 -7.49 -9.96 13.97
CA THR A 167 -8.22 -10.93 13.16
C THR A 167 -7.75 -12.35 13.45
N SER A 168 -8.56 -13.35 13.08
CA SER A 168 -8.21 -14.75 13.14
C SER A 168 -8.01 -15.31 11.73
N VAL A 169 -7.04 -16.23 11.58
CA VAL A 169 -6.88 -16.95 10.30
C VAL A 169 -8.16 -17.71 10.01
N GLY A 170 -8.68 -17.56 8.81
CA GLY A 170 -9.97 -18.12 8.39
C GLY A 170 -11.16 -17.16 8.45
N ASP A 171 -11.04 -16.01 9.15
CA ASP A 171 -12.09 -14.98 9.13
C ASP A 171 -12.34 -14.51 7.70
N VAL A 172 -13.62 -14.37 7.33
CA VAL A 172 -14.03 -13.91 6.01
C VAL A 172 -14.65 -12.52 6.11
N TYR A 173 -14.20 -11.61 5.27
CA TYR A 173 -14.66 -10.23 5.21
C TYR A 173 -15.17 -9.86 3.83
N ASN A 174 -16.19 -9.00 3.81
CA ASN A 174 -16.67 -8.35 2.61
C ASN A 174 -15.86 -7.08 2.39
N VAL A 175 -15.17 -6.98 1.26
CA VAL A 175 -14.30 -5.86 0.92
C VAL A 175 -14.77 -5.21 -0.37
N ALA A 176 -14.94 -3.90 -0.36
CA ALA A 176 -15.18 -3.14 -1.57
C ALA A 176 -13.87 -2.98 -2.34
N ILE A 177 -13.89 -3.32 -3.62
CA ILE A 177 -12.79 -3.07 -4.55
C ILE A 177 -13.22 -2.09 -5.64
N SER A 178 -12.28 -1.24 -6.08
CA SER A 178 -12.47 -0.34 -7.21
C SER A 178 -11.11 -0.05 -7.85
N HIS A 179 -10.76 -0.82 -8.88
CA HIS A 179 -9.45 -0.72 -9.55
C HIS A 179 -9.47 -1.29 -10.96
N GLY A 180 -8.59 -0.77 -11.82
CA GLY A 180 -8.26 -1.31 -13.15
C GLY A 180 -7.00 -2.18 -13.12
N GLU A 181 -6.06 -1.90 -12.20
CA GLU A 181 -4.75 -2.53 -12.04
C GLU A 181 -4.60 -3.08 -10.63
N GLY A 182 -5.35 -4.11 -10.30
CA GLY A 182 -5.32 -4.76 -8.97
C GLY A 182 -4.75 -6.18 -8.99
N ARG A 183 -4.25 -6.65 -10.15
CA ARG A 183 -3.73 -8.01 -10.29
C ARG A 183 -2.30 -8.09 -9.80
N PHE A 184 -2.10 -8.77 -8.66
CA PHE A 184 -0.78 -9.11 -8.16
C PHE A 184 -0.21 -10.29 -8.95
N ILE A 185 1.04 -10.14 -9.42
CA ILE A 185 1.77 -11.18 -10.14
C ILE A 185 3.16 -11.31 -9.52
N ALA A 186 3.58 -12.54 -9.29
CA ALA A 186 4.94 -12.90 -8.90
C ALA A 186 5.30 -14.24 -9.56
N ASN A 187 6.60 -14.52 -9.68
CA ASN A 187 7.04 -15.83 -10.13
C ASN A 187 6.83 -16.90 -9.04
N ASP A 188 6.86 -18.18 -9.42
CA ASP A 188 6.54 -19.28 -8.51
C ASP A 188 7.47 -19.35 -7.29
N SER A 189 8.73 -19.00 -7.43
CA SER A 189 9.70 -19.01 -6.33
C SER A 189 9.39 -17.93 -5.29
N VAL A 190 9.01 -16.74 -5.74
CA VAL A 190 8.57 -15.65 -4.87
C VAL A 190 7.25 -16.01 -4.20
N LEU A 191 6.27 -16.55 -4.94
CA LEU A 191 5.00 -16.98 -4.36
C LEU A 191 5.20 -18.05 -3.28
N ALA A 192 6.04 -19.06 -3.54
CA ALA A 192 6.37 -20.07 -2.54
C ALA A 192 6.97 -19.47 -1.26
N SER A 193 7.90 -18.53 -1.42
CA SER A 193 8.50 -17.80 -0.28
C SER A 193 7.47 -16.96 0.49
N LEU A 194 6.54 -16.29 -0.20
CA LEU A 194 5.48 -15.53 0.46
C LEU A 194 4.54 -16.42 1.28
N VAL A 195 4.22 -17.61 0.78
CA VAL A 195 3.42 -18.61 1.50
C VAL A 195 4.18 -19.10 2.72
N GLU A 196 5.42 -19.56 2.56
CA GLU A 196 6.26 -20.08 3.63
C GLU A 196 6.47 -19.06 4.76
N ASN A 197 6.70 -17.81 4.40
CA ASN A 197 6.89 -16.72 5.35
C ASN A 197 5.58 -16.17 5.96
N GLY A 198 4.41 -16.64 5.54
CA GLY A 198 3.12 -16.13 5.98
C GLY A 198 2.87 -14.66 5.60
N GLN A 199 3.40 -14.24 4.45
CA GLN A 199 3.28 -12.87 3.94
C GLN A 199 2.01 -12.65 3.09
N ILE A 200 1.31 -13.72 2.72
CA ILE A 200 -0.01 -13.62 2.09
C ILE A 200 -1.05 -13.37 3.18
N ALA A 201 -1.47 -12.12 3.29
CA ALA A 201 -2.37 -11.68 4.34
C ALA A 201 -3.81 -12.14 4.11
N THR A 202 -4.29 -12.00 2.88
CA THR A 202 -5.67 -12.33 2.49
C THR A 202 -5.72 -13.06 1.16
N GLN A 203 -6.79 -13.84 0.96
CA GLN A 203 -7.06 -14.55 -0.28
C GLN A 203 -8.51 -14.32 -0.70
N TYR A 204 -8.78 -14.22 -2.01
CA TYR A 204 -10.13 -14.25 -2.53
C TYR A 204 -10.77 -15.62 -2.29
N VAL A 205 -12.02 -15.61 -1.87
CA VAL A 205 -12.78 -16.83 -1.58
C VAL A 205 -14.14 -16.82 -2.25
N ASP A 206 -14.67 -18.03 -2.47
CA ASP A 206 -16.05 -18.26 -2.91
C ASP A 206 -17.05 -18.02 -1.74
N LEU A 207 -18.34 -18.22 -2.01
CA LEU A 207 -19.39 -18.06 -1.00
C LEU A 207 -19.31 -19.08 0.15
N SER A 208 -18.55 -20.14 -0.02
CA SER A 208 -18.28 -21.16 1.00
C SER A 208 -17.00 -20.89 1.80
N GLY A 209 -16.28 -19.80 1.47
CA GLY A 209 -15.03 -19.43 2.15
C GLY A 209 -13.79 -20.17 1.63
N ASN A 210 -13.89 -20.90 0.51
CA ASN A 210 -12.75 -21.59 -0.09
C ASN A 210 -11.97 -20.64 -1.01
N ALA A 211 -10.63 -20.67 -0.92
CA ALA A 211 -9.78 -19.92 -1.83
C ALA A 211 -10.02 -20.32 -3.29
N THR A 212 -10.11 -19.36 -4.19
CA THR A 212 -10.49 -19.61 -5.57
C THR A 212 -9.83 -18.69 -6.57
N MET A 213 -9.55 -19.24 -7.76
CA MET A 213 -9.08 -18.50 -8.94
C MET A 213 -10.22 -18.19 -9.92
N ASP A 214 -11.47 -18.56 -9.58
CA ASP A 214 -12.64 -18.26 -10.43
C ASP A 214 -12.82 -16.73 -10.51
N ILE A 215 -12.88 -16.20 -11.73
CA ILE A 215 -13.00 -14.77 -12.04
C ILE A 215 -14.27 -14.12 -11.44
N ASN A 216 -15.28 -14.93 -11.12
CA ASN A 216 -16.48 -14.45 -10.46
C ASN A 216 -16.22 -14.03 -9.00
N PHE A 217 -15.21 -14.61 -8.36
CA PHE A 217 -14.84 -14.37 -6.97
C PHE A 217 -13.45 -13.71 -6.84
N ASN A 218 -12.53 -13.98 -7.78
CA ASN A 218 -11.22 -13.34 -7.92
C ASN A 218 -11.19 -12.45 -9.19
N PRO A 219 -11.84 -11.30 -9.18
CA PRO A 219 -12.12 -10.52 -10.38
C PRO A 219 -10.89 -9.86 -11.01
N ASN A 220 -9.79 -9.71 -10.29
CA ASN A 220 -8.54 -9.20 -10.86
C ASN A 220 -7.62 -10.31 -11.37
N GLY A 221 -7.81 -11.56 -10.93
CA GLY A 221 -6.99 -12.71 -11.32
C GLY A 221 -5.60 -12.69 -10.68
N SER A 222 -5.47 -12.15 -9.47
CA SER A 222 -4.22 -12.24 -8.68
C SER A 222 -3.82 -13.68 -8.42
N SER A 223 -2.52 -13.91 -8.38
CA SER A 223 -1.92 -15.22 -8.08
C SER A 223 -2.17 -15.65 -6.65
#